data_29c7a8cc25ba8cac1b6d2bd638103394
#
_entry.id   29c7a8cc25ba8cac1b6d2bd638103394
#
_cell.length_a   1.000
_cell.length_b   1.000
_cell.length_c   1.000
_cell.angle_alpha   90.00
_cell.angle_beta   90.00
_cell.angle_gamma   90.00
#
_symmetry.space_group_name_H-M   'P 1'
#
loop_
_entity.id
_entity.type
_entity.pdbx_description
1 polymer ?
#
loop_
_entity_poly.entity_id
_entity_poly.type
_entity_poly.pdbx_seq_one_letter_code
_entity_poly.pdbx_strand_id
1 'polypeptide(L)'
;MKKNSKAKKWQLYAAIGAASVVVLGAGGILLFRQPSQIAVKDEATHLVVAKEGSVASSVLLSGTVTAKNEQYVYFDASKGDLDEILVSVGDKVSEGQALVKYSSSEAQAAYDSASRAVAKADRHINELNQARNEAASAPAPQLPAPAGGEGVAAQTPAPVLGNSVSSIDAQLGDARDARADAVAQLSKAQSQLDAMTVLSTLEGTVVEVNRNVSKSPTGASQVVVHVVSNENLQVKGELSEYNLANLSVGQEVTFTSKVYQDKSWTGKLSYISDYPKNNGEAASAAAAAGGNSGSKYPYTIDVTSEIGDLKQGFSVSVEVKNKSKAILVPLTSVVTENDKNYVWVLDEQKKAKKVEVGLGNADADNQEITSGLTNGVKVISNPTSSLEEGKEVKADEATN
;
A
#
# COMPACT_ATOMS: atom_id res chain seq x y z
N MET A 1 32.16 -10.77 -85.72
CA MET A 1 31.63 -9.42 -85.62
C MET A 1 30.30 -9.31 -86.37
N LYS A 2 29.15 -9.41 -85.67
CA LYS A 2 27.83 -9.07 -86.20
C LYS A 2 27.14 -8.23 -85.15
N LYS A 3 27.01 -6.94 -85.45
CA LYS A 3 26.37 -5.96 -84.57
C LYS A 3 25.29 -5.21 -85.32
N ASN A 4 24.09 -5.18 -84.76
CA ASN A 4 23.01 -4.18 -84.94
C ASN A 4 22.22 -4.13 -86.23
N SER A 5 21.15 -4.91 -86.34
CA SER A 5 20.03 -4.61 -87.23
C SER A 5 18.65 -4.47 -86.53
N LYS A 6 18.61 -4.50 -85.18
CA LYS A 6 17.32 -4.44 -84.43
C LYS A 6 16.87 -3.02 -83.99
N ALA A 7 17.76 -2.02 -84.05
CA ALA A 7 17.42 -0.69 -83.61
C ALA A 7 16.61 0.17 -84.60
N LYS A 8 16.66 -0.11 -85.88
CA LYS A 8 15.98 0.70 -86.93
C LYS A 8 14.46 0.39 -87.07
N LYS A 9 14.00 -0.77 -86.67
CA LYS A 9 12.58 -1.13 -86.80
C LYS A 9 11.71 -0.59 -85.66
N TRP A 10 12.28 -0.35 -84.49
CA TRP A 10 11.54 0.20 -83.35
C TRP A 10 11.19 1.65 -83.44
N GLN A 11 12.05 2.48 -84.12
CA GLN A 11 11.80 3.89 -84.36
C GLN A 11 10.66 4.14 -85.37
N LEU A 12 10.39 3.21 -86.28
CA LEU A 12 9.32 3.34 -87.24
C LEU A 12 7.91 3.05 -86.64
N TYR A 13 7.85 2.17 -85.67
CA TYR A 13 6.59 1.89 -84.93
C TYR A 13 6.25 2.93 -83.87
N ALA A 14 7.25 3.63 -83.34
CA ALA A 14 7.01 4.71 -82.40
C ALA A 14 6.44 5.98 -83.09
N ALA A 15 6.79 6.22 -84.36
CA ALA A 15 6.28 7.38 -85.12
C ALA A 15 4.82 7.19 -85.57
N ILE A 16 4.36 5.95 -85.81
CA ILE A 16 2.97 5.67 -86.23
C ILE A 16 2.05 5.62 -85.01
N GLY A 17 2.53 5.24 -83.83
CA GLY A 17 1.80 5.25 -82.58
C GLY A 17 1.48 6.65 -82.04
N ALA A 18 2.37 7.62 -82.27
CA ALA A 18 2.19 9.02 -81.82
C ALA A 18 1.14 9.80 -82.63
N ALA A 19 0.99 9.49 -83.90
CA ALA A 19 0.00 10.17 -84.76
C ALA A 19 -1.47 9.72 -84.52
N SER A 20 -1.66 8.47 -84.09
CA SER A 20 -3.01 7.93 -83.80
C SER A 20 -3.55 8.40 -82.44
N VAL A 21 -2.66 8.72 -81.47
CA VAL A 21 -3.11 9.22 -80.14
C VAL A 21 -3.52 10.69 -80.21
N VAL A 22 -2.95 11.51 -81.09
CA VAL A 22 -3.31 12.93 -81.24
C VAL A 22 -4.69 13.12 -81.93
N VAL A 23 -5.10 12.24 -82.87
CA VAL A 23 -6.40 12.34 -83.57
C VAL A 23 -7.55 11.82 -82.69
N LEU A 24 -7.28 10.84 -81.83
CA LEU A 24 -8.32 10.37 -80.86
C LEU A 24 -8.38 11.27 -79.62
N GLY A 25 -7.31 12.00 -79.26
CA GLY A 25 -7.36 12.96 -78.16
C GLY A 25 -8.08 14.27 -78.49
N ALA A 26 -8.05 14.75 -79.75
CA ALA A 26 -8.73 15.98 -80.17
C ALA A 26 -10.23 15.79 -80.42
N GLY A 27 -10.63 14.57 -80.82
CA GLY A 27 -12.07 14.23 -81.00
C GLY A 27 -12.83 13.99 -79.71
N GLY A 28 -12.09 13.57 -78.61
CA GLY A 28 -12.69 13.29 -77.30
C GLY A 28 -12.98 14.54 -76.45
N ILE A 29 -12.32 15.66 -76.73
CA ILE A 29 -12.45 16.89 -75.94
C ILE A 29 -13.72 17.72 -76.30
N LEU A 30 -14.30 17.49 -77.46
CA LEU A 30 -15.50 18.24 -77.91
C LEU A 30 -16.84 17.57 -77.58
N LEU A 31 -16.83 16.30 -77.15
CA LEU A 31 -18.06 15.58 -76.78
C LEU A 31 -18.35 15.43 -75.28
N PHE A 32 -17.44 15.88 -74.43
CA PHE A 32 -17.60 15.81 -72.94
C PHE A 32 -17.56 17.20 -72.26
N ARG A 33 -18.10 18.23 -72.87
CA ARG A 33 -18.49 19.45 -72.19
C ARG A 33 -19.99 19.43 -71.80
N GLN A 34 -20.33 18.42 -71.01
CA GLN A 34 -21.42 18.63 -70.07
C GLN A 34 -20.79 19.17 -68.77
N PRO A 35 -21.31 20.27 -68.19
CA PRO A 35 -21.02 20.66 -66.89
C PRO A 35 -21.54 19.54 -65.96
N SER A 36 -20.66 18.64 -65.54
CA SER A 36 -20.98 17.78 -64.43
C SER A 36 -21.28 18.73 -63.26
N GLN A 37 -22.53 18.90 -62.95
CA GLN A 37 -22.95 19.27 -61.63
C GLN A 37 -22.30 18.22 -60.74
N ILE A 38 -21.15 18.55 -60.13
CA ILE A 38 -20.67 17.81 -58.97
C ILE A 38 -21.76 18.00 -57.95
N ALA A 39 -22.69 17.03 -57.92
CA ALA A 39 -23.52 16.86 -56.74
C ALA A 39 -22.54 16.72 -55.60
N VAL A 40 -22.27 17.78 -54.87
CA VAL A 40 -21.74 17.72 -53.53
C VAL A 40 -22.72 16.83 -52.82
N LYS A 41 -22.33 15.56 -52.69
CA LYS A 41 -23.03 14.62 -51.82
C LYS A 41 -22.96 15.32 -50.45
N ASP A 42 -24.08 15.89 -50.03
CA ASP A 42 -24.24 16.34 -48.66
C ASP A 42 -23.92 15.11 -47.83
N GLU A 43 -22.65 14.98 -47.41
CA GLU A 43 -22.30 13.99 -46.42
C GLU A 43 -23.06 14.39 -45.16
N ALA A 44 -24.05 13.57 -44.85
CA ALA A 44 -24.88 13.78 -43.67
C ALA A 44 -23.97 13.97 -42.47
N THR A 45 -24.02 15.14 -41.89
CA THR A 45 -23.24 15.48 -40.69
C THR A 45 -23.86 14.72 -39.54
N HIS A 46 -23.14 13.70 -39.05
CA HIS A 46 -23.61 12.89 -37.92
C HIS A 46 -23.32 13.59 -36.62
N LEU A 47 -24.34 13.69 -35.77
CA LEU A 47 -24.22 14.23 -34.42
C LEU A 47 -24.08 13.08 -33.40
N VAL A 48 -23.15 13.21 -32.48
CA VAL A 48 -22.98 12.34 -31.34
C VAL A 48 -23.05 13.17 -30.07
N VAL A 49 -23.74 12.66 -29.08
CA VAL A 49 -23.83 13.31 -27.76
C VAL A 49 -22.57 12.98 -26.96
N ALA A 50 -21.84 13.99 -26.53
CA ALA A 50 -20.70 13.83 -25.62
C ALA A 50 -21.18 13.25 -24.29
N LYS A 51 -20.64 12.12 -23.89
CA LYS A 51 -21.02 11.37 -22.67
C LYS A 51 -19.87 11.31 -21.69
N GLU A 52 -20.20 11.33 -20.40
CA GLU A 52 -19.20 10.98 -19.38
C GLU A 52 -18.80 9.52 -19.50
N GLY A 53 -17.51 9.29 -19.54
CA GLY A 53 -16.93 7.97 -19.60
C GLY A 53 -15.44 8.02 -19.29
N SER A 54 -14.78 6.90 -19.44
CA SER A 54 -13.32 6.84 -19.40
C SER A 54 -12.84 5.95 -20.52
N VAL A 55 -11.82 6.39 -21.24
CA VAL A 55 -11.02 5.48 -22.03
C VAL A 55 -10.19 4.67 -21.02
N ALA A 56 -10.32 3.35 -21.07
CA ALA A 56 -9.59 2.47 -20.17
C ALA A 56 -8.09 2.60 -20.45
N SER A 57 -7.44 3.55 -19.80
CA SER A 57 -5.99 3.56 -19.74
C SER A 57 -5.58 2.64 -18.60
N SER A 58 -4.89 1.56 -18.90
CA SER A 58 -4.30 0.70 -17.90
C SER A 58 -2.83 1.02 -17.71
N VAL A 59 -2.42 1.16 -16.46
CA VAL A 59 -1.00 1.23 -16.10
C VAL A 59 -0.57 -0.18 -15.70
N LEU A 60 0.44 -0.70 -16.40
CA LEU A 60 1.04 -1.97 -16.07
C LEU A 60 2.22 -1.75 -15.10
N LEU A 61 2.15 -2.44 -13.96
CA LEU A 61 3.20 -2.43 -12.95
C LEU A 61 3.67 -3.88 -12.72
N SER A 62 4.84 -4.03 -12.14
CA SER A 62 5.37 -5.34 -11.73
C SER A 62 5.61 -5.37 -10.23
N GLY A 63 5.25 -6.46 -9.58
CA GLY A 63 5.45 -6.62 -8.15
C GLY A 63 5.76 -8.06 -7.77
N THR A 64 6.05 -8.24 -6.48
CA THR A 64 6.26 -9.53 -5.86
C THR A 64 5.27 -9.69 -4.72
N VAL A 65 4.66 -10.86 -4.65
CA VAL A 65 3.75 -11.22 -3.56
C VAL A 65 4.56 -11.44 -2.29
N THR A 66 4.19 -10.75 -1.22
CA THR A 66 4.78 -10.90 0.11
C THR A 66 3.69 -11.11 1.14
N ALA A 67 4.02 -11.69 2.28
CA ALA A 67 3.09 -11.67 3.40
C ALA A 67 2.90 -10.23 3.91
N LYS A 68 1.71 -9.93 4.39
CA LYS A 68 1.43 -8.64 5.04
C LYS A 68 2.01 -8.59 6.43
N ASN A 69 1.90 -9.70 7.16
CA ASN A 69 2.40 -9.85 8.52
C ASN A 69 3.43 -10.97 8.56
N GLU A 70 4.61 -10.65 9.08
CA GLU A 70 5.70 -11.60 9.31
C GLU A 70 6.44 -11.22 10.58
N GLN A 71 6.95 -12.24 11.28
CA GLN A 71 7.70 -12.07 12.52
C GLN A 71 9.07 -12.72 12.35
N TYR A 72 10.10 -11.92 12.51
CA TYR A 72 11.48 -12.38 12.62
C TYR A 72 11.87 -12.42 14.11
N VAL A 73 12.20 -13.59 14.61
CA VAL A 73 12.79 -13.77 15.93
C VAL A 73 14.30 -13.80 15.78
N TYR A 74 14.95 -12.79 16.28
CA TYR A 74 16.41 -12.68 16.26
C TYR A 74 17.00 -13.24 17.54
N PHE A 75 18.21 -13.78 17.44
CA PHE A 75 18.99 -14.19 18.61
C PHE A 75 19.38 -12.97 19.45
N ASP A 76 19.02 -13.01 20.73
CA ASP A 76 19.32 -11.95 21.69
C ASP A 76 20.34 -12.46 22.73
N ALA A 77 21.60 -12.08 22.54
CA ALA A 77 22.69 -12.47 23.41
C ALA A 77 22.54 -11.94 24.85
N SER A 78 21.71 -10.91 25.09
CA SER A 78 21.46 -10.37 26.44
C SER A 78 20.63 -11.32 27.31
N LYS A 79 19.86 -12.22 26.68
CA LYS A 79 19.04 -13.25 27.35
C LYS A 79 19.81 -14.51 27.68
N GLY A 80 21.09 -14.58 27.33
CA GLY A 80 21.92 -15.74 27.56
C GLY A 80 21.94 -16.74 26.43
N ASP A 81 22.10 -18.00 26.75
CA ASP A 81 22.19 -19.08 25.78
C ASP A 81 20.79 -19.59 25.40
N LEU A 82 20.63 -19.95 24.11
CA LEU A 82 19.42 -20.58 23.61
C LEU A 82 19.31 -21.99 24.22
N ASP A 83 18.19 -22.26 24.89
CA ASP A 83 17.91 -23.57 25.51
C ASP A 83 17.24 -24.49 24.48
N GLU A 84 16.12 -24.06 23.89
CA GLU A 84 15.33 -24.86 22.97
C GLU A 84 14.60 -24.01 21.92
N ILE A 85 14.50 -24.54 20.70
CA ILE A 85 13.60 -24.04 19.65
C ILE A 85 12.43 -25.02 19.56
N LEU A 86 11.23 -24.52 19.92
CA LEU A 86 10.01 -25.32 20.11
C LEU A 86 9.24 -25.61 18.83
N VAL A 87 9.72 -25.08 17.70
CA VAL A 87 9.05 -25.19 16.38
C VAL A 87 10.02 -25.66 15.30
N SER A 88 9.43 -26.20 14.24
CA SER A 88 10.14 -26.65 13.04
C SER A 88 9.59 -25.98 11.79
N VAL A 89 10.38 -25.98 10.73
CA VAL A 89 9.94 -25.43 9.44
C VAL A 89 8.71 -26.21 8.93
N GLY A 90 7.67 -25.47 8.56
CA GLY A 90 6.39 -26.01 8.12
C GLY A 90 5.31 -26.08 9.22
N ASP A 91 5.67 -25.88 10.48
CA ASP A 91 4.70 -25.87 11.58
C ASP A 91 3.76 -24.66 11.48
N LYS A 92 2.47 -24.89 11.77
CA LYS A 92 1.49 -23.84 11.97
C LYS A 92 1.55 -23.38 13.43
N VAL A 93 1.64 -22.08 13.62
CA VAL A 93 1.69 -21.47 14.96
C VAL A 93 0.54 -20.48 15.13
N SER A 94 0.00 -20.42 16.33
CA SER A 94 -1.00 -19.45 16.73
C SER A 94 -0.36 -18.29 17.47
N GLU A 95 -1.05 -17.15 17.51
CA GLU A 95 -0.63 -16.00 18.32
C GLU A 95 -0.51 -16.44 19.80
N GLY A 96 0.59 -16.02 20.46
CA GLY A 96 0.94 -16.40 21.83
C GLY A 96 1.59 -17.77 21.97
N GLN A 97 1.78 -18.55 20.91
CA GLN A 97 2.48 -19.83 20.97
C GLN A 97 3.98 -19.60 21.17
N ALA A 98 4.61 -20.41 22.06
CA ALA A 98 6.04 -20.34 22.29
C ALA A 98 6.84 -20.84 21.08
N LEU A 99 7.79 -20.03 20.64
CA LEU A 99 8.67 -20.31 19.50
C LEU A 99 10.07 -20.71 19.95
N VAL A 100 10.62 -19.95 20.88
CA VAL A 100 12.03 -20.06 21.33
C VAL A 100 12.09 -19.89 22.82
N LYS A 101 12.91 -20.70 23.49
CA LYS A 101 13.18 -20.63 24.92
C LYS A 101 14.65 -20.41 25.16
N TYR A 102 14.95 -19.41 25.97
CA TYR A 102 16.30 -19.15 26.51
C TYR A 102 16.50 -19.83 27.86
N SER A 103 17.74 -20.03 28.28
CA SER A 103 18.07 -20.56 29.59
C SER A 103 17.49 -19.65 30.69
N SER A 104 16.58 -20.18 31.48
CA SER A 104 15.81 -19.42 32.47
C SER A 104 16.22 -19.64 33.91
N SER A 105 17.29 -20.41 34.16
CA SER A 105 17.69 -20.79 35.53
C SER A 105 17.98 -19.60 36.45
N GLU A 106 18.64 -18.57 35.93
CA GLU A 106 18.96 -17.36 36.70
C GLU A 106 17.71 -16.50 36.94
N ALA A 107 16.88 -16.31 35.89
CA ALA A 107 15.60 -15.59 35.98
C ALA A 107 14.62 -16.28 36.93
N GLN A 108 14.57 -17.62 36.91
CA GLN A 108 13.76 -18.41 37.83
C GLN A 108 14.26 -18.26 39.31
N ALA A 109 15.58 -18.30 39.54
CA ALA A 109 16.12 -18.08 40.86
C ALA A 109 15.83 -16.68 41.42
N ALA A 110 15.87 -15.66 40.54
CA ALA A 110 15.50 -14.28 40.86
C ALA A 110 14.00 -14.17 41.24
N TYR A 111 13.13 -14.79 40.44
CA TYR A 111 11.68 -14.86 40.72
C TYR A 111 11.40 -15.54 42.07
N ASP A 112 12.00 -16.70 42.33
CA ASP A 112 11.82 -17.44 43.57
C ASP A 112 12.32 -16.64 44.79
N SER A 113 13.41 -15.89 44.62
CA SER A 113 13.94 -15.02 45.67
C SER A 113 12.99 -13.85 45.97
N ALA A 114 12.47 -13.19 44.95
CA ALA A 114 11.51 -12.09 45.09
C ALA A 114 10.19 -12.58 45.69
N SER A 115 9.71 -13.76 45.29
CA SER A 115 8.49 -14.40 45.82
C SER A 115 8.65 -14.67 47.32
N ARG A 116 9.81 -15.18 47.76
CA ARG A 116 10.10 -15.37 49.19
C ARG A 116 10.13 -14.05 49.95
N ALA A 117 10.61 -12.97 49.35
CA ALA A 117 10.64 -11.64 49.98
C ALA A 117 9.21 -11.12 50.25
N VAL A 118 8.29 -11.26 49.28
CA VAL A 118 6.87 -10.92 49.47
C VAL A 118 6.27 -11.75 50.60
N ALA A 119 6.46 -13.07 50.57
CA ALA A 119 5.93 -13.96 51.62
C ALA A 119 6.48 -13.63 53.01
N LYS A 120 7.75 -13.15 53.12
CA LYS A 120 8.32 -12.68 54.36
C LYS A 120 7.65 -11.39 54.84
N ALA A 121 7.42 -10.44 53.94
CA ALA A 121 6.75 -9.18 54.28
C ALA A 121 5.28 -9.41 54.70
N ASP A 122 4.58 -10.32 54.05
CA ASP A 122 3.23 -10.72 54.46
C ASP A 122 3.17 -11.32 55.89
N ARG A 123 4.11 -12.18 56.23
CA ARG A 123 4.21 -12.73 57.62
C ARG A 123 4.45 -11.64 58.62
N HIS A 124 5.36 -10.70 58.33
CA HIS A 124 5.67 -9.59 59.21
C HIS A 124 4.48 -8.68 59.46
N ILE A 125 3.69 -8.35 58.40
CA ILE A 125 2.43 -7.61 58.53
C ILE A 125 1.44 -8.36 59.38
N ASN A 126 1.30 -9.66 59.23
CA ASN A 126 0.42 -10.50 60.04
C ASN A 126 0.82 -10.52 61.53
N GLU A 127 2.13 -10.64 61.81
CA GLU A 127 2.66 -10.56 63.19
C GLU A 127 2.37 -9.18 63.83
N LEU A 128 2.59 -8.09 63.08
CA LEU A 128 2.28 -6.72 63.55
C LEU A 128 0.78 -6.52 63.79
N ASN A 129 -0.10 -7.09 62.93
CA ASN A 129 -1.55 -7.03 63.11
C ASN A 129 -2.00 -7.82 64.38
N GLN A 130 -1.37 -8.95 64.66
CA GLN A 130 -1.63 -9.70 65.87
C GLN A 130 -1.20 -8.93 67.11
N ALA A 131 0.05 -8.39 67.08
CA ALA A 131 0.57 -7.54 68.17
C ALA A 131 -0.28 -6.29 68.42
N ARG A 132 -0.81 -5.67 67.32
CA ARG A 132 -1.76 -4.55 67.43
C ARG A 132 -3.06 -4.91 68.10
N ASN A 133 -3.64 -6.08 67.75
CA ASN A 133 -4.88 -6.55 68.34
C ASN A 133 -4.69 -6.92 69.82
N GLU A 134 -3.57 -7.53 70.15
CA GLU A 134 -3.20 -7.85 71.58
C GLU A 134 -3.03 -6.55 72.36
N ALA A 135 -2.28 -5.56 71.84
CA ALA A 135 -2.11 -4.27 72.51
C ALA A 135 -3.41 -3.48 72.68
N ALA A 136 -4.33 -3.56 71.69
CA ALA A 136 -5.65 -2.92 71.75
C ALA A 136 -6.59 -3.60 72.74
N SER A 137 -6.40 -4.90 72.99
CA SER A 137 -7.25 -5.70 73.87
C SER A 137 -6.71 -5.80 75.32
N ALA A 138 -5.48 -5.27 75.56
CA ALA A 138 -4.89 -5.31 76.87
C ALA A 138 -5.69 -4.46 77.89
N PRO A 139 -6.06 -5.01 79.05
CA PRO A 139 -6.78 -4.24 80.06
C PRO A 139 -5.92 -3.05 80.53
N ALA A 140 -6.57 -1.88 80.66
CA ALA A 140 -5.89 -0.68 81.18
C ALA A 140 -5.23 -1.00 82.52
N PRO A 141 -3.96 -0.57 82.73
CA PRO A 141 -3.29 -0.78 84.01
C PRO A 141 -4.14 -0.16 85.14
N GLN A 142 -4.67 -1.00 86.02
CA GLN A 142 -5.29 -0.50 87.22
C GLN A 142 -4.24 0.10 88.12
N LEU A 143 -4.19 1.42 88.22
CA LEU A 143 -3.43 2.14 89.23
C LEU A 143 -3.95 1.74 90.61
N PRO A 144 -3.12 1.28 91.53
CA PRO A 144 -3.56 1.07 92.89
C PRO A 144 -4.10 2.37 93.46
N ALA A 145 -5.35 2.31 94.05
CA ALA A 145 -5.96 3.47 94.64
C ALA A 145 -4.99 4.09 95.66
N PRO A 146 -4.84 5.46 95.64
CA PRO A 146 -4.02 6.14 96.64
C PRO A 146 -4.63 6.01 97.99
N ALA A 147 -3.91 5.29 98.86
CA ALA A 147 -4.18 5.33 100.31
C ALA A 147 -3.82 6.78 100.81
N GLY A 148 -4.84 7.47 101.30
CA GLY A 148 -4.90 8.88 101.74
C GLY A 148 -3.65 9.62 102.11
N GLY A 149 -3.44 10.80 101.48
CA GLY A 149 -2.41 11.73 101.84
C GLY A 149 -2.50 12.98 100.98
N GLU A 150 -2.74 14.12 101.59
CA GLU A 150 -3.05 15.43 100.94
C GLU A 150 -1.86 15.95 100.11
N GLY A 151 -2.18 16.49 98.92
CA GLY A 151 -1.55 17.65 98.33
C GLY A 151 -0.22 17.50 97.63
N VAL A 152 -0.20 17.05 96.37
CA VAL A 152 0.67 17.50 95.30
C VAL A 152 -0.05 17.31 94.02
N ALA A 153 -0.08 18.35 93.13
CA ALA A 153 -0.65 18.28 91.82
C ALA A 153 0.05 17.21 91.00
N ALA A 154 -0.53 16.00 90.92
CA ALA A 154 -0.03 14.92 90.11
C ALA A 154 -0.31 15.22 88.61
N GLN A 155 0.72 15.48 87.88
CA GLN A 155 0.69 15.36 86.44
C GLN A 155 0.28 13.91 86.15
N THR A 156 -0.93 13.72 85.64
CA THR A 156 -1.42 12.42 85.12
C THR A 156 -0.53 11.97 83.95
N PRO A 157 0.17 10.83 84.09
CA PRO A 157 0.81 10.23 82.93
C PRO A 157 -0.30 9.84 81.93
N ALA A 158 -0.18 10.40 80.71
CA ALA A 158 -1.06 9.94 79.60
C ALA A 158 -0.99 8.43 79.43
N PRO A 159 -2.07 7.78 79.06
CA PRO A 159 -2.17 6.32 79.01
C PRO A 159 -1.13 5.73 78.06
N VAL A 160 -0.23 4.91 78.58
CA VAL A 160 0.91 4.28 77.90
C VAL A 160 0.41 3.32 76.76
N LEU A 161 -0.87 2.91 76.80
CA LEU A 161 -1.50 2.04 75.80
C LEU A 161 -1.74 2.74 74.46
N GLY A 162 -1.99 4.02 74.40
CA GLY A 162 -2.14 4.78 73.16
C GLY A 162 -0.85 4.91 72.39
N ASN A 163 0.28 4.99 73.07
CA ASN A 163 1.60 5.07 72.47
C ASN A 163 2.07 3.75 71.83
N SER A 164 1.69 2.61 72.45
CA SER A 164 2.09 1.30 71.91
C SER A 164 1.30 0.94 70.64
N VAL A 165 0.02 1.24 70.54
CA VAL A 165 -0.81 1.01 69.33
C VAL A 165 -0.37 1.92 68.20
N SER A 166 -0.10 3.23 68.46
CA SER A 166 0.34 4.17 67.42
C SER A 166 1.76 3.82 66.92
N SER A 167 2.66 3.28 67.77
CA SER A 167 3.96 2.81 67.29
C SER A 167 3.87 1.57 66.40
N ILE A 168 2.94 0.63 66.71
CA ILE A 168 2.68 -0.53 65.86
C ILE A 168 2.00 -0.12 64.57
N ASP A 169 1.10 0.87 64.56
CA ASP A 169 0.50 1.41 63.34
C ASP A 169 1.54 2.05 62.41
N ALA A 170 2.56 2.76 62.98
CA ALA A 170 3.69 3.26 62.19
C ALA A 170 4.51 2.11 61.58
N GLN A 171 4.83 1.07 62.37
CA GLN A 171 5.53 -0.13 61.90
C GLN A 171 4.76 -0.89 60.85
N LEU A 172 3.40 -0.92 60.94
CA LEU A 172 2.52 -1.46 59.91
C LEU A 172 2.60 -0.64 58.61
N GLY A 173 2.73 0.68 58.72
CA GLY A 173 2.99 1.55 57.58
C GLY A 173 4.28 1.14 56.85
N ASP A 174 5.39 1.12 57.59
CA ASP A 174 6.71 0.73 57.04
C ASP A 174 6.71 -0.70 56.48
N ALA A 175 6.05 -1.64 57.15
CA ALA A 175 5.94 -3.01 56.67
C ALA A 175 5.13 -3.13 55.39
N ARG A 176 4.07 -2.31 55.19
CA ARG A 176 3.28 -2.24 53.95
C ARG A 176 4.11 -1.67 52.82
N ASP A 177 4.90 -0.63 53.09
CA ASP A 177 5.79 -0.04 52.08
C ASP A 177 6.88 -1.05 51.68
N ALA A 178 7.48 -1.74 52.62
CA ALA A 178 8.42 -2.82 52.34
C ALA A 178 7.80 -3.97 51.52
N ARG A 179 6.52 -4.28 51.76
CA ARG A 179 5.77 -5.25 50.97
C ARG A 179 5.56 -4.75 49.54
N ALA A 180 5.18 -3.47 49.38
CA ALA A 180 4.98 -2.87 48.05
C ALA A 180 6.30 -2.94 47.25
N ASP A 181 7.44 -2.64 47.86
CA ASP A 181 8.75 -2.75 47.21
C ASP A 181 9.06 -4.20 46.80
N ALA A 182 8.77 -5.16 47.68
CA ALA A 182 8.98 -6.59 47.41
C ALA A 182 8.07 -7.08 46.25
N VAL A 183 6.83 -6.60 46.17
CA VAL A 183 5.89 -6.88 45.05
C VAL A 183 6.40 -6.27 43.74
N ALA A 184 6.94 -5.05 43.76
CA ALA A 184 7.53 -4.45 42.59
C ALA A 184 8.74 -5.25 42.06
N GLN A 185 9.60 -5.76 42.99
CA GLN A 185 10.70 -6.63 42.64
C GLN A 185 10.24 -7.98 42.08
N LEU A 186 9.19 -8.56 42.65
CA LEU A 186 8.57 -9.80 42.13
C LEU A 186 8.03 -9.59 40.71
N SER A 187 7.29 -8.50 40.47
CA SER A 187 6.79 -8.16 39.13
C SER A 187 7.89 -8.00 38.10
N LYS A 188 8.99 -7.36 38.50
CA LYS A 188 10.19 -7.23 37.64
C LYS A 188 10.81 -8.59 37.32
N ALA A 189 10.99 -9.43 38.33
CA ALA A 189 11.56 -10.77 38.14
C ALA A 189 10.66 -11.67 37.30
N GLN A 190 9.31 -11.58 37.45
CA GLN A 190 8.37 -12.24 36.62
C GLN A 190 8.51 -11.81 35.16
N SER A 191 8.55 -10.50 34.88
CA SER A 191 8.73 -9.98 33.51
C SER A 191 10.05 -10.46 32.89
N GLN A 192 11.10 -10.58 33.66
CA GLN A 192 12.37 -11.12 33.20
C GLN A 192 12.26 -12.61 32.85
N LEU A 193 11.57 -13.38 33.68
CA LEU A 193 11.31 -14.81 33.44
C LEU A 193 10.45 -15.03 32.18
N ASP A 194 9.39 -14.27 32.06
CA ASP A 194 8.49 -14.34 30.87
C ASP A 194 9.24 -13.98 29.58
N ALA A 195 10.16 -13.00 29.67
CA ALA A 195 11.01 -12.60 28.54
C ALA A 195 11.99 -13.68 28.07
N MET A 196 12.23 -14.73 28.85
CA MET A 196 13.06 -15.88 28.44
C MET A 196 12.37 -16.76 27.41
N THR A 197 11.05 -16.64 27.25
CA THR A 197 10.31 -17.34 26.21
C THR A 197 9.81 -16.34 25.18
N VAL A 198 10.18 -16.54 23.91
CA VAL A 198 9.70 -15.71 22.81
C VAL A 198 8.47 -16.35 22.22
N LEU A 199 7.38 -15.57 22.18
CA LEU A 199 6.09 -16.00 21.68
C LEU A 199 5.83 -15.51 20.27
N SER A 200 4.98 -16.21 19.54
CA SER A 200 4.46 -15.72 18.25
C SER A 200 3.52 -14.54 18.49
N THR A 201 3.72 -13.47 17.71
CA THR A 201 2.85 -12.27 17.69
C THR A 201 1.77 -12.34 16.62
N LEU A 202 1.76 -13.42 15.84
CA LEU A 202 0.81 -13.62 14.75
C LEU A 202 0.50 -15.10 14.56
N GLU A 203 -0.64 -15.38 13.93
CA GLU A 203 -0.95 -16.69 13.39
C GLU A 203 -0.30 -16.87 12.02
N GLY A 204 0.38 -18.02 11.82
CA GLY A 204 1.10 -18.23 10.56
C GLY A 204 1.79 -19.58 10.46
N THR A 205 2.71 -19.67 9.52
CA THR A 205 3.54 -20.84 9.28
C THR A 205 5.01 -20.48 9.46
N VAL A 206 5.75 -21.35 10.12
CA VAL A 206 7.20 -21.22 10.29
C VAL A 206 7.88 -21.54 8.95
N VAL A 207 8.60 -20.55 8.39
CA VAL A 207 9.27 -20.70 7.08
C VAL A 207 10.78 -20.90 7.21
N GLU A 208 11.35 -20.48 8.33
CA GLU A 208 12.79 -20.63 8.59
C GLU A 208 13.04 -20.93 10.08
N VAL A 209 13.93 -21.88 10.35
CA VAL A 209 14.45 -22.18 11.68
C VAL A 209 15.95 -22.37 11.58
N ASN A 210 16.70 -21.53 12.25
CA ASN A 210 18.16 -21.63 12.36
C ASN A 210 18.55 -22.11 13.75
N ARG A 211 19.01 -23.36 13.84
CA ARG A 211 19.47 -23.98 15.11
C ARG A 211 20.94 -23.72 15.42
N ASN A 212 21.70 -23.18 14.45
CA ASN A 212 23.13 -22.93 14.57
C ASN A 212 23.44 -21.47 14.85
N VAL A 213 22.65 -20.85 15.73
CA VAL A 213 22.89 -19.46 16.15
C VAL A 213 23.91 -19.44 17.29
N SER A 214 24.86 -18.52 17.22
CA SER A 214 25.86 -18.31 18.25
C SER A 214 26.10 -16.82 18.45
N LYS A 215 26.71 -16.47 19.58
CA LYS A 215 27.16 -15.09 19.80
C LYS A 215 28.17 -14.73 18.72
N SER A 216 27.70 -13.96 17.72
CA SER A 216 28.55 -13.52 16.62
C SER A 216 29.52 -12.45 17.11
N PRO A 217 30.83 -12.61 16.89
CA PRO A 217 31.80 -11.58 17.24
C PRO A 217 31.62 -10.29 16.42
N THR A 218 30.90 -10.33 15.30
CA THR A 218 30.63 -9.18 14.45
C THR A 218 29.34 -8.41 14.83
N GLY A 219 28.61 -8.85 15.87
CA GLY A 219 27.38 -8.18 16.33
C GLY A 219 26.19 -8.27 15.38
N ALA A 220 26.29 -9.07 14.31
CA ALA A 220 25.19 -9.25 13.38
C ALA A 220 24.06 -10.07 14.05
N SER A 221 22.86 -9.53 14.05
CA SER A 221 21.67 -10.23 14.54
C SER A 221 21.34 -11.40 13.61
N GLN A 222 21.29 -12.62 14.16
CA GLN A 222 20.94 -13.83 13.41
C GLN A 222 19.47 -14.15 13.61
N VAL A 223 18.75 -14.43 12.53
CA VAL A 223 17.38 -14.91 12.60
C VAL A 223 17.37 -16.34 13.13
N VAL A 224 16.59 -16.59 14.18
CA VAL A 224 16.39 -17.91 14.79
C VAL A 224 15.16 -18.58 14.23
N VAL A 225 14.04 -17.85 14.19
CA VAL A 225 12.76 -18.31 13.64
C VAL A 225 12.14 -17.20 12.81
N HIS A 226 11.61 -17.55 11.65
CA HIS A 226 10.81 -16.68 10.83
C HIS A 226 9.41 -17.27 10.66
N VAL A 227 8.39 -16.51 11.08
CA VAL A 227 6.98 -16.88 10.97
C VAL A 227 6.31 -15.94 9.99
N VAL A 228 5.50 -16.49 9.10
CA VAL A 228 4.78 -15.76 8.05
C VAL A 228 3.30 -16.04 8.13
N SER A 229 2.48 -15.00 8.13
CA SER A 229 1.03 -15.16 8.03
C SER A 229 0.63 -15.49 6.59
N ASN A 230 -0.14 -16.56 6.41
CA ASN A 230 -0.63 -16.98 5.11
C ASN A 230 -2.01 -16.39 4.78
N GLU A 231 -2.68 -15.74 5.72
CA GLU A 231 -4.04 -15.25 5.54
C GLU A 231 -4.11 -13.94 4.79
N ASN A 232 -3.07 -13.12 4.90
CA ASN A 232 -3.05 -11.78 4.33
C ASN A 232 -1.79 -11.60 3.48
N LEU A 233 -1.99 -11.57 2.16
CA LEU A 233 -0.93 -11.27 1.21
C LEU A 233 -1.01 -9.83 0.72
N GLN A 234 0.13 -9.33 0.32
CA GLN A 234 0.27 -8.02 -0.31
C GLN A 234 1.23 -8.15 -1.51
N VAL A 235 1.08 -7.26 -2.47
CA VAL A 235 2.03 -7.14 -3.58
C VAL A 235 2.86 -5.89 -3.35
N LYS A 236 4.17 -6.05 -3.29
CA LYS A 236 5.13 -4.94 -3.22
C LYS A 236 5.84 -4.80 -4.55
N GLY A 237 6.00 -3.57 -5.00
CA GLY A 237 6.70 -3.26 -6.24
C GLY A 237 7.25 -1.85 -6.25
N GLU A 238 7.80 -1.49 -7.39
CA GLU A 238 8.36 -0.16 -7.63
C GLU A 238 7.75 0.41 -8.90
N LEU A 239 7.32 1.65 -8.87
CA LEU A 239 6.80 2.37 -10.01
C LEU A 239 7.74 3.51 -10.41
N SER A 240 7.69 3.89 -11.67
CA SER A 240 8.44 5.04 -12.17
C SER A 240 7.71 6.34 -11.84
N GLU A 241 8.44 7.44 -11.80
CA GLU A 241 7.92 8.79 -11.61
C GLU A 241 6.79 9.15 -12.60
N TYR A 242 6.85 8.67 -13.85
CA TYR A 242 5.81 8.90 -14.86
C TYR A 242 4.47 8.24 -14.50
N ASN A 243 4.49 7.12 -13.78
CA ASN A 243 3.28 6.42 -13.39
C ASN A 243 2.65 7.04 -12.14
N LEU A 244 3.43 7.80 -11.36
CA LEU A 244 2.98 8.38 -10.09
C LEU A 244 1.79 9.34 -10.28
N ALA A 245 1.82 10.14 -11.35
CA ALA A 245 0.76 11.11 -11.65
C ALA A 245 -0.61 10.47 -11.96
N ASN A 246 -0.61 9.21 -12.40
CA ASN A 246 -1.81 8.50 -12.85
C ASN A 246 -2.36 7.51 -11.82
N LEU A 247 -1.74 7.40 -10.65
CA LEU A 247 -2.09 6.44 -9.62
C LEU A 247 -2.49 7.15 -8.31
N SER A 248 -3.46 6.56 -7.63
CA SER A 248 -3.92 7.07 -6.35
C SER A 248 -4.16 5.92 -5.38
N VAL A 249 -3.85 6.14 -4.11
CA VAL A 249 -4.17 5.20 -3.03
C VAL A 249 -5.68 4.93 -3.01
N GLY A 250 -6.05 3.66 -2.83
CA GLY A 250 -7.44 3.20 -2.84
C GLY A 250 -7.94 2.70 -4.19
N GLN A 251 -7.18 2.84 -5.28
CA GLN A 251 -7.56 2.30 -6.59
C GLN A 251 -7.62 0.77 -6.56
N GLU A 252 -8.63 0.22 -7.23
CA GLU A 252 -8.75 -1.21 -7.46
C GLU A 252 -7.79 -1.63 -8.57
N VAL A 253 -7.13 -2.75 -8.34
CA VAL A 253 -6.16 -3.33 -9.26
C VAL A 253 -6.50 -4.78 -9.53
N THR A 254 -6.15 -5.25 -10.72
CA THR A 254 -6.18 -6.66 -11.09
C THR A 254 -4.75 -7.11 -11.36
N PHE A 255 -4.36 -8.27 -10.87
CA PHE A 255 -3.02 -8.78 -11.14
C PHE A 255 -3.04 -10.26 -11.48
N THR A 256 -2.07 -10.66 -12.29
CA THR A 256 -1.89 -12.03 -12.78
C THR A 256 -0.48 -12.50 -12.46
N SER A 257 -0.33 -13.80 -12.21
CA SER A 257 0.98 -14.40 -12.02
C SER A 257 1.49 -14.99 -13.34
N LYS A 258 2.80 -14.94 -13.54
CA LYS A 258 3.43 -15.62 -14.69
C LYS A 258 3.27 -17.14 -14.64
N VAL A 259 3.05 -17.70 -13.43
CA VAL A 259 2.88 -19.14 -13.22
C VAL A 259 1.47 -19.59 -13.55
N TYR A 260 0.45 -18.75 -13.23
CA TYR A 260 -0.96 -19.05 -13.46
C TYR A 260 -1.57 -17.95 -14.33
N GLN A 261 -1.42 -18.09 -15.65
CA GLN A 261 -1.86 -17.07 -16.60
C GLN A 261 -3.39 -16.99 -16.73
N ASP A 262 -4.08 -18.08 -16.42
CA ASP A 262 -5.54 -18.17 -16.47
C ASP A 262 -6.24 -17.68 -15.17
N LYS A 263 -5.45 -17.32 -14.14
CA LYS A 263 -5.96 -16.84 -12.86
C LYS A 263 -5.63 -15.38 -12.66
N SER A 264 -6.61 -14.65 -12.22
CA SER A 264 -6.45 -13.24 -11.83
C SER A 264 -6.89 -13.04 -10.39
N TRP A 265 -6.21 -12.16 -9.70
CA TRP A 265 -6.53 -11.72 -8.36
C TRP A 265 -6.83 -10.23 -8.38
N THR A 266 -7.60 -9.80 -7.40
CA THR A 266 -7.90 -8.37 -7.20
C THR A 266 -7.31 -7.87 -5.90
N GLY A 267 -7.00 -6.59 -5.90
CA GLY A 267 -6.45 -5.91 -4.74
C GLY A 267 -6.76 -4.43 -4.76
N LYS A 268 -6.29 -3.75 -3.72
CA LYS A 268 -6.35 -2.27 -3.64
C LYS A 268 -4.96 -1.73 -3.40
N LEU A 269 -4.63 -0.67 -4.13
CA LEU A 269 -3.41 0.10 -3.91
C LEU A 269 -3.50 0.77 -2.52
N SER A 270 -2.79 0.21 -1.54
CA SER A 270 -2.87 0.65 -0.14
C SER A 270 -1.83 1.71 0.21
N TYR A 271 -0.71 1.73 -0.50
CA TYR A 271 0.38 2.67 -0.24
C TYR A 271 1.17 2.98 -1.51
N ILE A 272 1.54 4.24 -1.66
CA ILE A 272 2.52 4.74 -2.62
C ILE A 272 3.49 5.62 -1.82
N SER A 273 4.79 5.41 -1.99
CA SER A 273 5.80 6.21 -1.31
C SER A 273 5.93 7.59 -1.97
N ASP A 274 5.97 8.64 -1.18
CA ASP A 274 6.29 10.01 -1.63
C ASP A 274 7.80 10.20 -1.87
N TYR A 275 8.61 9.22 -1.43
CA TYR A 275 10.06 9.28 -1.54
C TYR A 275 10.58 8.17 -2.43
N PRO A 276 11.54 8.47 -3.33
CA PRO A 276 12.17 7.44 -4.12
C PRO A 276 12.97 6.49 -3.23
N LYS A 277 13.05 5.24 -3.63
CA LYS A 277 13.92 4.27 -2.96
C LYS A 277 15.38 4.70 -3.15
N ASN A 278 16.05 4.99 -2.05
CA ASN A 278 17.48 5.28 -2.07
C ASN A 278 18.24 3.98 -2.32
N ASN A 279 18.78 3.82 -3.52
CA ASN A 279 19.59 2.66 -3.89
C ASN A 279 21.04 2.76 -3.34
N GLY A 280 21.24 3.39 -2.18
CA GLY A 280 22.54 3.45 -1.50
C GLY A 280 23.73 3.75 -2.44
N GLU A 281 24.89 3.18 -2.15
CA GLU A 281 26.12 3.32 -2.94
C GLU A 281 26.03 2.77 -4.39
N ALA A 282 25.05 1.90 -4.68
CA ALA A 282 24.84 1.37 -6.03
C ALA A 282 24.31 2.42 -7.02
N ALA A 283 23.63 3.48 -6.54
CA ALA A 283 23.14 4.55 -7.40
C ALA A 283 24.27 5.44 -7.92
N SER A 284 25.33 5.62 -7.13
CA SER A 284 26.51 6.41 -7.55
C SER A 284 27.33 5.70 -8.63
N ALA A 285 27.42 4.37 -8.60
CA ALA A 285 28.11 3.57 -9.61
C ALA A 285 27.32 3.50 -10.95
N ALA A 286 25.98 3.42 -10.87
CA ALA A 286 25.12 3.38 -12.05
C ALA A 286 25.03 4.76 -12.76
N ALA A 287 25.04 5.86 -12.00
CA ALA A 287 25.11 7.22 -12.56
C ALA A 287 26.43 7.50 -13.30
N ALA A 288 27.55 6.91 -12.83
CA ALA A 288 28.84 7.00 -13.49
C ALA A 288 28.90 6.20 -14.80
N ALA A 289 28.01 5.22 -15.00
CA ALA A 289 27.92 4.38 -16.20
C ALA A 289 26.92 4.91 -17.25
N GLY A 290 26.32 6.10 -17.07
CA GLY A 290 25.41 6.74 -18.03
C GLY A 290 24.01 6.09 -18.13
N GLY A 291 23.66 5.22 -17.21
CA GLY A 291 22.33 4.62 -17.14
C GLY A 291 21.33 5.57 -16.46
N ASN A 292 20.46 6.20 -17.25
CA ASN A 292 19.37 7.04 -16.76
C ASN A 292 18.25 6.17 -16.16
N SER A 293 18.50 5.52 -15.05
CA SER A 293 17.45 4.84 -14.30
C SER A 293 16.67 5.89 -13.50
N GLY A 294 15.52 6.34 -14.04
CA GLY A 294 14.63 7.27 -13.35
C GLY A 294 14.30 6.81 -11.92
N SER A 295 13.91 7.77 -11.09
CA SER A 295 13.52 7.53 -9.71
C SER A 295 12.42 6.47 -9.62
N LYS A 296 12.61 5.52 -8.69
CA LYS A 296 11.65 4.44 -8.44
C LYS A 296 11.00 4.64 -7.08
N TYR A 297 9.68 4.56 -7.06
CA TYR A 297 8.86 4.77 -5.88
C TYR A 297 8.23 3.45 -5.45
N PRO A 298 8.47 3.01 -4.20
CA PRO A 298 7.83 1.81 -3.67
C PRO A 298 6.31 1.96 -3.60
N TYR A 299 5.61 0.89 -3.92
CA TYR A 299 4.16 0.81 -3.71
C TYR A 299 3.77 -0.53 -3.09
N THR A 300 2.59 -0.56 -2.47
CA THR A 300 2.00 -1.76 -1.87
C THR A 300 0.54 -1.88 -2.26
N ILE A 301 0.14 -3.09 -2.59
CA ILE A 301 -1.24 -3.47 -2.89
C ILE A 301 -1.67 -4.53 -1.88
N ASP A 302 -2.77 -4.31 -1.18
CA ASP A 302 -3.40 -5.31 -0.35
C ASP A 302 -4.27 -6.22 -1.22
N VAL A 303 -4.07 -7.52 -1.14
CA VAL A 303 -4.89 -8.51 -1.85
C VAL A 303 -6.27 -8.57 -1.22
N THR A 304 -7.32 -8.42 -2.03
CA THR A 304 -8.72 -8.41 -1.56
C THR A 304 -9.51 -9.64 -2.02
N SER A 305 -9.04 -10.33 -3.04
CA SER A 305 -9.62 -11.61 -3.48
C SER A 305 -9.16 -12.77 -2.63
N GLU A 306 -9.81 -13.91 -2.78
CA GLU A 306 -9.32 -15.18 -2.21
C GLU A 306 -7.92 -15.49 -2.72
N ILE A 307 -7.04 -15.87 -1.80
CA ILE A 307 -5.62 -16.13 -2.07
C ILE A 307 -5.45 -17.36 -2.95
N GLY A 308 -6.16 -18.46 -2.64
CA GLY A 308 -6.10 -19.71 -3.39
C GLY A 308 -4.67 -20.23 -3.60
N ASP A 309 -4.25 -20.31 -4.87
CA ASP A 309 -2.92 -20.80 -5.26
C ASP A 309 -1.83 -19.71 -5.26
N LEU A 310 -2.18 -18.48 -4.90
CA LEU A 310 -1.22 -17.38 -4.80
C LEU A 310 -0.26 -17.62 -3.63
N LYS A 311 1.04 -17.58 -3.90
CA LYS A 311 2.06 -17.83 -2.88
C LYS A 311 3.03 -16.66 -2.77
N GLN A 312 3.56 -16.50 -1.59
CA GLN A 312 4.66 -15.57 -1.34
C GLN A 312 5.84 -15.85 -2.29
N GLY A 313 6.50 -14.80 -2.75
CA GLY A 313 7.62 -14.90 -3.71
C GLY A 313 7.19 -14.89 -5.19
N PHE A 314 5.89 -15.02 -5.50
CA PHE A 314 5.44 -14.95 -6.89
C PHE A 314 5.62 -13.56 -7.46
N SER A 315 6.19 -13.49 -8.68
CA SER A 315 6.20 -12.27 -9.47
C SER A 315 4.87 -12.13 -10.19
N VAL A 316 4.27 -10.95 -10.07
CA VAL A 316 2.97 -10.63 -10.64
C VAL A 316 3.05 -9.41 -11.55
N SER A 317 2.20 -9.42 -12.58
CA SER A 317 1.92 -8.26 -13.42
C SER A 317 0.62 -7.63 -12.93
N VAL A 318 0.68 -6.37 -12.54
CA VAL A 318 -0.45 -5.61 -11.98
C VAL A 318 -0.98 -4.65 -13.02
N GLU A 319 -2.27 -4.73 -13.29
CA GLU A 319 -3.00 -3.80 -14.14
C GLU A 319 -3.86 -2.88 -13.26
N VAL A 320 -3.57 -1.59 -13.32
CA VAL A 320 -4.36 -0.56 -12.64
C VAL A 320 -5.22 0.11 -13.69
N LYS A 321 -6.54 -0.05 -13.60
CA LYS A 321 -7.49 0.61 -14.50
C LYS A 321 -7.75 2.03 -14.00
N ASN A 322 -7.35 3.00 -14.79
CA ASN A 322 -7.62 4.40 -14.47
C ASN A 322 -9.06 4.73 -14.88
N LYS A 323 -9.90 5.06 -13.90
CA LYS A 323 -11.27 5.52 -14.11
C LYS A 323 -11.30 7.05 -14.04
N SER A 324 -10.61 7.72 -14.97
CA SER A 324 -10.79 9.17 -15.10
C SER A 324 -12.20 9.43 -15.64
N LYS A 325 -13.00 10.24 -14.96
CA LYS A 325 -14.24 10.76 -15.52
C LYS A 325 -13.90 11.87 -16.50
N ALA A 326 -13.87 11.55 -17.78
CA ALA A 326 -13.66 12.50 -18.85
C ALA A 326 -14.89 12.53 -19.77
N ILE A 327 -14.98 13.53 -20.62
CA ILE A 327 -15.99 13.58 -21.67
C ILE A 327 -15.45 12.79 -22.85
N LEU A 328 -16.20 11.81 -23.33
CA LEU A 328 -15.85 11.01 -24.51
C LEU A 328 -16.52 11.58 -25.74
N VAL A 329 -15.75 11.70 -26.80
CA VAL A 329 -16.23 12.03 -28.17
C VAL A 329 -15.61 11.04 -29.15
N PRO A 330 -16.23 10.77 -30.30
CA PRO A 330 -15.59 9.97 -31.34
C PRO A 330 -14.23 10.56 -31.75
N LEU A 331 -13.22 9.70 -31.97
CA LEU A 331 -11.89 10.14 -32.39
C LEU A 331 -11.94 11.02 -33.66
N THR A 332 -12.88 10.72 -34.56
CA THR A 332 -13.12 11.44 -35.81
C THR A 332 -13.70 12.86 -35.64
N SER A 333 -14.14 13.20 -34.42
CA SER A 333 -14.70 14.55 -34.12
C SER A 333 -13.62 15.58 -33.82
N VAL A 334 -12.40 15.15 -33.57
CA VAL A 334 -11.30 16.04 -33.20
C VAL A 334 -10.57 16.55 -34.43
N VAL A 335 -10.42 17.86 -34.51
CA VAL A 335 -9.67 18.55 -35.57
C VAL A 335 -8.48 19.24 -34.95
N THR A 336 -7.28 18.96 -35.46
CA THR A 336 -6.07 19.63 -35.03
C THR A 336 -5.66 20.69 -36.05
N GLU A 337 -5.53 21.93 -35.60
CA GLU A 337 -5.12 23.07 -36.44
C GLU A 337 -4.13 23.94 -35.62
N ASN A 338 -3.00 24.28 -36.21
CA ASN A 338 -1.98 25.15 -35.60
C ASN A 338 -1.57 24.72 -34.17
N ASP A 339 -1.31 23.43 -34.00
CA ASP A 339 -0.95 22.80 -32.71
C ASP A 339 -2.01 22.91 -31.60
N LYS A 340 -3.25 23.24 -31.96
CA LYS A 340 -4.41 23.27 -31.08
C LYS A 340 -5.47 22.28 -31.54
N ASN A 341 -6.20 21.74 -30.59
CA ASN A 341 -7.26 20.76 -30.84
C ASN A 341 -8.62 21.39 -30.67
N TYR A 342 -9.49 21.09 -31.59
CA TYR A 342 -10.84 21.62 -31.61
C TYR A 342 -11.88 20.52 -31.85
N VAL A 343 -13.08 20.79 -31.36
CA VAL A 343 -14.28 20.00 -31.65
C VAL A 343 -15.37 20.92 -32.10
N TRP A 344 -16.14 20.48 -33.12
CA TRP A 344 -17.28 21.20 -33.56
C TRP A 344 -18.53 20.75 -32.79
N VAL A 345 -19.19 21.71 -32.16
CA VAL A 345 -20.45 21.48 -31.41
C VAL A 345 -21.61 22.20 -32.06
N LEU A 346 -22.79 21.67 -31.83
CA LEU A 346 -24.02 22.32 -32.27
C LEU A 346 -24.64 23.12 -31.12
N ASP A 347 -24.88 24.40 -31.32
CA ASP A 347 -25.58 25.24 -30.35
C ASP A 347 -27.09 24.99 -30.32
N GLU A 348 -27.79 25.64 -29.39
CA GLU A 348 -29.26 25.55 -29.26
C GLU A 348 -30.01 26.04 -30.50
N GLN A 349 -29.37 26.87 -31.36
CA GLN A 349 -29.92 27.44 -32.61
C GLN A 349 -29.50 26.61 -33.82
N LYS A 350 -28.97 25.39 -33.60
CA LYS A 350 -28.49 24.48 -34.68
C LYS A 350 -27.35 25.06 -35.53
N LYS A 351 -26.51 25.93 -34.95
CA LYS A 351 -25.36 26.50 -35.62
C LYS A 351 -24.08 25.80 -35.14
N ALA A 352 -23.17 25.57 -36.07
CA ALA A 352 -21.87 25.03 -35.78
C ALA A 352 -20.99 26.04 -35.01
N LYS A 353 -20.42 25.62 -33.89
CA LYS A 353 -19.48 26.37 -33.11
C LYS A 353 -18.20 25.58 -32.93
N LYS A 354 -17.06 26.19 -33.18
CA LYS A 354 -15.74 25.60 -32.97
C LYS A 354 -15.27 25.83 -31.54
N VAL A 355 -14.96 24.78 -30.81
CA VAL A 355 -14.57 24.83 -29.40
C VAL A 355 -13.17 24.26 -29.27
N GLU A 356 -12.25 25.03 -28.68
CA GLU A 356 -10.91 24.55 -28.32
C GLU A 356 -11.01 23.57 -27.15
N VAL A 357 -10.33 22.42 -27.25
CA VAL A 357 -10.43 21.35 -26.28
C VAL A 357 -9.06 20.83 -25.86
N GLY A 358 -8.94 20.43 -24.61
CA GLY A 358 -7.81 19.67 -24.11
C GLY A 358 -8.04 18.17 -24.31
N LEU A 359 -7.08 17.47 -24.89
CA LEU A 359 -7.17 16.03 -25.12
C LEU A 359 -6.60 15.25 -23.94
N GLY A 360 -7.21 14.11 -23.64
CA GLY A 360 -6.73 13.07 -22.73
C GLY A 360 -6.32 11.81 -23.50
N ASN A 361 -6.60 10.65 -22.93
CA ASN A 361 -6.33 9.36 -23.56
C ASN A 361 -7.31 9.07 -24.70
N ALA A 362 -6.90 8.22 -25.64
CA ALA A 362 -7.75 7.77 -26.74
C ALA A 362 -7.74 6.24 -26.84
N ASP A 363 -8.85 5.67 -27.27
CA ASP A 363 -8.96 4.28 -27.72
C ASP A 363 -9.18 4.22 -29.24
N ALA A 364 -9.61 3.07 -29.74
CA ALA A 364 -9.87 2.89 -31.19
C ALA A 364 -11.01 3.76 -31.71
N ASP A 365 -11.99 4.08 -30.88
CA ASP A 365 -13.25 4.72 -31.28
C ASP A 365 -13.43 6.10 -30.64
N ASN A 366 -12.89 6.33 -29.43
CA ASN A 366 -13.18 7.50 -28.62
C ASN A 366 -11.91 8.26 -28.19
N GLN A 367 -12.04 9.57 -28.09
CA GLN A 367 -11.07 10.50 -27.52
C GLN A 367 -11.61 11.07 -26.21
N GLU A 368 -10.81 11.04 -25.15
CA GLU A 368 -11.10 11.78 -23.92
C GLU A 368 -10.85 13.27 -24.12
N ILE A 369 -11.81 14.08 -23.65
CA ILE A 369 -11.70 15.53 -23.58
C ILE A 369 -11.59 15.93 -22.12
N THR A 370 -10.47 16.53 -21.76
CA THR A 370 -10.16 16.95 -20.38
C THR A 370 -10.65 18.35 -20.04
N SER A 371 -10.84 19.19 -21.09
CA SER A 371 -11.33 20.58 -20.94
C SER A 371 -12.00 21.07 -22.21
N GLY A 372 -12.91 22.03 -22.09
CA GLY A 372 -13.57 22.69 -23.21
C GLY A 372 -14.95 22.13 -23.55
N LEU A 373 -15.35 20.93 -23.10
CA LEU A 373 -16.66 20.34 -23.30
C LEU A 373 -17.36 19.99 -21.99
N THR A 374 -18.67 19.98 -22.04
CA THR A 374 -19.54 19.50 -20.96
C THR A 374 -20.37 18.29 -21.40
N ASN A 375 -20.82 17.49 -20.43
CA ASN A 375 -21.67 16.34 -20.70
C ASN A 375 -22.96 16.73 -21.38
N GLY A 376 -23.41 15.96 -22.39
CA GLY A 376 -24.65 16.18 -23.11
C GLY A 376 -24.54 17.12 -24.31
N VAL A 377 -23.39 17.73 -24.56
CA VAL A 377 -23.19 18.58 -25.75
C VAL A 377 -23.24 17.75 -27.04
N LYS A 378 -23.93 18.22 -28.05
CA LYS A 378 -23.99 17.58 -29.37
C LYS A 378 -22.73 17.94 -30.17
N VAL A 379 -21.94 16.93 -30.50
CA VAL A 379 -20.68 17.03 -31.21
C VAL A 379 -20.83 16.49 -32.63
N ILE A 380 -20.21 17.16 -33.59
CA ILE A 380 -20.17 16.71 -35.00
C ILE A 380 -19.06 15.64 -35.12
N SER A 381 -19.44 14.40 -35.46
CA SER A 381 -18.52 13.26 -35.48
C SER A 381 -17.53 13.28 -36.65
N ASN A 382 -17.89 13.85 -37.80
CA ASN A 382 -17.01 13.95 -38.97
C ASN A 382 -17.09 15.37 -39.54
N PRO A 383 -16.36 16.34 -38.94
CA PRO A 383 -16.38 17.71 -39.45
C PRO A 383 -15.69 17.78 -40.81
N THR A 384 -16.41 18.31 -41.82
CA THR A 384 -15.85 18.55 -43.15
C THR A 384 -15.17 19.91 -43.21
N SER A 385 -14.22 20.08 -44.13
CA SER A 385 -13.52 21.36 -44.36
C SER A 385 -14.47 22.51 -44.83
N SER A 386 -15.72 22.20 -45.12
CA SER A 386 -16.76 23.18 -45.52
C SER A 386 -17.55 23.73 -44.32
N LEU A 387 -17.30 23.25 -43.10
CA LEU A 387 -17.94 23.77 -41.88
C LEU A 387 -17.37 25.15 -41.54
N GLU A 388 -18.26 26.12 -41.38
CA GLU A 388 -17.94 27.48 -41.00
C GLU A 388 -18.64 27.82 -39.69
N GLU A 389 -17.97 28.56 -38.81
CA GLU A 389 -18.52 28.98 -37.52
C GLU A 389 -19.76 29.85 -37.72
N GLY A 390 -20.84 29.52 -36.97
CA GLY A 390 -22.12 30.22 -37.05
C GLY A 390 -23.06 29.77 -38.18
N LYS A 391 -22.63 28.81 -39.02
CA LYS A 391 -23.45 28.26 -40.11
C LYS A 391 -24.46 27.25 -39.58
N GLU A 392 -25.69 27.28 -40.06
CA GLU A 392 -26.73 26.31 -39.74
C GLU A 392 -26.39 24.95 -40.36
N VAL A 393 -26.35 23.89 -39.54
CA VAL A 393 -26.03 22.54 -39.97
C VAL A 393 -27.30 21.69 -39.98
N LYS A 394 -27.64 21.12 -41.16
CA LYS A 394 -28.62 20.05 -41.26
C LYS A 394 -27.95 18.76 -40.88
N ALA A 395 -28.17 18.29 -39.65
CA ALA A 395 -27.56 17.10 -39.16
C ALA A 395 -28.61 16.06 -38.80
N ASP A 396 -28.35 14.82 -39.17
CA ASP A 396 -29.11 13.67 -38.71
C ASP A 396 -28.58 13.22 -37.35
N GLU A 397 -29.46 13.05 -36.35
CA GLU A 397 -29.10 12.48 -35.08
C GLU A 397 -28.74 11.01 -35.28
N ALA A 398 -27.50 10.62 -35.00
CA ALA A 398 -27.12 9.23 -34.96
C ALA A 398 -27.93 8.56 -33.85
N THR A 399 -28.79 7.65 -34.24
CA THR A 399 -29.45 6.75 -33.29
C THR A 399 -28.38 5.84 -32.71
N ASN A 400 -28.29 5.78 -31.38
CA ASN A 400 -27.37 4.90 -30.61
C ASN A 400 -27.48 3.46 -31.04
#